data_ded2d43206a13392061226baba4bcd37
#
_entry.id   ded2d43206a13392061226baba4bcd37
#
_cell.length_a   1.000
_cell.length_b   1.000
_cell.length_c   1.000
_cell.angle_alpha   90.00
_cell.angle_beta   90.00
_cell.angle_gamma   90.00
#
_symmetry.space_group_name_H-M   'P 1'
#
loop_
_entity.id
_entity.type
_entity.pdbx_description
1 polymer ?
#
loop_
_entity_poly.entity_id
_entity_poly.type
_entity_poly.pdbx_seq_one_letter_code
_entity_poly.pdbx_strand_id
1 'polypeptide(L)'
;LGLVYAKSGLGKTMLSQLLLLNMDQNKYKPVLVLSIPKMSRSYMLREICLDLDIIKEDERFYPSELLRKLQQYIMELYEKKQKLVIIFDEAHFFTPECLHTIRTISNIEIPEKKLTTCILIGETSLWSRLQRDTYDAIRSRIYQKVEILPLTPDEVEEYIKFRLLISGGSVDIFDKDMYSKIADESKGICREINKICYNLLLEAYFKKEKNDKIGSGLMAHG
;
A
#
# COMPACT_ATOMS: atom_id res chain seq x y z
N LEU A 1 7.54 -6.38 14.26
CA LEU A 1 7.24 -6.52 12.85
C LEU A 1 5.74 -6.69 12.66
N GLY A 2 5.12 -5.91 11.73
CA GLY A 2 3.75 -6.06 11.29
C GLY A 2 3.69 -6.66 9.89
N LEU A 3 2.61 -7.38 9.58
CA LEU A 3 2.32 -7.93 8.25
C LEU A 3 0.90 -7.57 7.84
N VAL A 4 0.76 -6.94 6.69
CA VAL A 4 -0.52 -6.74 6.01
C VAL A 4 -0.45 -7.43 4.66
N TYR A 5 -1.43 -8.27 4.36
CA TYR A 5 -1.47 -8.94 3.07
C TYR A 5 -2.89 -8.99 2.50
N ALA A 6 -2.95 -9.00 1.18
CA ALA A 6 -4.22 -9.02 0.46
C ALA A 6 -4.03 -9.55 -0.97
N LYS A 7 -5.12 -9.91 -1.61
CA LYS A 7 -5.15 -10.11 -3.07
C LYS A 7 -4.81 -8.78 -3.78
N SER A 8 -4.39 -8.89 -5.04
CA SER A 8 -4.16 -7.70 -5.88
C SER A 8 -5.45 -6.88 -6.04
N GLY A 9 -5.32 -5.54 -6.07
CA GLY A 9 -6.45 -4.64 -6.29
C GLY A 9 -7.28 -4.25 -5.06
N LEU A 10 -6.93 -4.70 -3.85
CA LEU A 10 -7.64 -4.41 -2.60
C LEU A 10 -7.12 -3.16 -1.84
N GLY A 11 -6.35 -2.29 -2.48
CA GLY A 11 -5.98 -1.01 -1.89
C GLY A 11 -4.73 -1.02 -0.99
N LYS A 12 -3.86 -2.04 -1.05
CA LYS A 12 -2.61 -2.12 -0.25
C LYS A 12 -1.76 -0.85 -0.33
N THR A 13 -1.48 -0.35 -1.54
CA THR A 13 -0.68 0.86 -1.75
C THR A 13 -1.37 2.12 -1.22
N MET A 14 -2.70 2.20 -1.29
CA MET A 14 -3.45 3.28 -0.64
C MET A 14 -3.28 3.22 0.87
N LEU A 15 -3.30 2.03 1.46
CA LEU A 15 -3.08 1.86 2.90
C LEU A 15 -1.67 2.33 3.31
N SER A 16 -0.62 1.97 2.56
CA SER A 16 0.75 2.43 2.85
C SER A 16 0.86 3.95 2.83
N GLN A 17 0.24 4.61 1.86
CA GLN A 17 0.18 6.08 1.77
C GLN A 17 -0.61 6.71 2.93
N LEU A 18 -1.77 6.15 3.27
CA LEU A 18 -2.57 6.63 4.40
C LEU A 18 -1.84 6.48 5.74
N LEU A 19 -1.10 5.38 5.93
CA LEU A 19 -0.26 5.21 7.13
C LEU A 19 0.79 6.31 7.23
N LEU A 20 1.46 6.66 6.13
CA LEU A 20 2.45 7.75 6.12
C LEU A 20 1.83 9.09 6.46
N LEU A 21 0.70 9.42 5.83
CA LEU A 21 0.03 10.71 5.98
C LEU A 21 -0.52 10.93 7.39
N ASN A 22 -0.95 9.87 8.07
CA ASN A 22 -1.59 9.95 9.38
C ASN A 22 -0.62 9.71 10.56
N MET A 23 0.67 9.47 10.30
CA MET A 23 1.64 9.34 11.38
C MET A 23 2.01 10.69 12.00
N ASP A 24 2.01 10.74 13.33
CA ASP A 24 2.52 11.90 14.09
C ASP A 24 4.04 12.00 13.91
N GLN A 25 4.48 12.92 13.06
CA GLN A 25 5.89 13.14 12.73
C GLN A 25 6.74 13.62 13.91
N ASN A 26 6.12 14.10 15.00
CA ASN A 26 6.86 14.43 16.22
C ASN A 26 7.30 13.16 16.97
N LYS A 27 6.59 12.04 16.79
CA LYS A 27 6.86 10.76 17.46
C LYS A 27 7.49 9.72 16.56
N TYR A 28 7.22 9.81 15.26
CA TYR A 28 7.64 8.80 14.29
C TYR A 28 8.37 9.42 13.12
N LYS A 29 9.44 8.80 12.69
CA LYS A 29 10.09 9.06 11.41
C LYS A 29 9.69 7.93 10.44
N PRO A 30 8.71 8.18 9.55
CA PRO A 30 8.27 7.17 8.60
C PRO A 30 9.17 7.13 7.36
N VAL A 31 9.34 5.95 6.80
CA VAL A 31 10.01 5.65 5.52
C VAL A 31 9.14 4.67 4.74
N LEU A 32 8.95 4.92 3.45
CA LEU A 32 8.28 3.99 2.54
C LEU A 32 9.26 3.41 1.53
N VAL A 33 9.45 2.12 1.57
CA VAL A 33 10.26 1.37 0.60
C VAL A 33 9.34 0.62 -0.34
N LEU A 34 9.35 1.00 -1.62
CA LEU A 34 8.65 0.25 -2.66
C LEU A 34 9.54 -0.89 -3.15
N SER A 35 9.11 -2.12 -2.90
CA SER A 35 9.86 -3.29 -3.35
C SER A 35 9.68 -3.52 -4.85
N ILE A 36 10.76 -3.79 -5.53
CA ILE A 36 10.78 -4.17 -6.94
C ILE A 36 11.25 -5.62 -7.11
N PRO A 37 10.85 -6.31 -8.19
CA PRO A 37 11.31 -7.67 -8.45
C PRO A 37 12.83 -7.79 -8.41
N LYS A 38 13.33 -8.82 -7.70
CA LYS A 38 14.78 -9.08 -7.52
C LYS A 38 15.55 -7.98 -6.79
N MET A 39 14.88 -7.12 -6.02
CA MET A 39 15.55 -6.14 -5.18
C MET A 39 16.63 -6.80 -4.33
N SER A 40 17.87 -6.28 -4.41
CA SER A 40 18.96 -6.76 -3.59
C SER A 40 18.95 -6.14 -2.18
N ARG A 41 19.57 -6.82 -1.21
CA ARG A 41 19.78 -6.29 0.14
C ARG A 41 20.47 -4.93 0.14
N SER A 42 21.50 -4.79 -0.71
CA SER A 42 22.25 -3.54 -0.84
C SER A 42 21.38 -2.38 -1.32
N TYR A 43 20.55 -2.64 -2.34
CA TYR A 43 19.65 -1.65 -2.88
C TYR A 43 18.60 -1.24 -1.84
N MET A 44 17.96 -2.20 -1.17
CA MET A 44 16.97 -1.92 -0.12
C MET A 44 17.55 -1.04 1.00
N LEU A 45 18.74 -1.39 1.53
CA LEU A 45 19.39 -0.59 2.57
C LEU A 45 19.75 0.81 2.08
N ARG A 46 20.18 0.92 0.82
CA ARG A 46 20.52 2.19 0.22
C ARG A 46 19.29 3.10 0.11
N GLU A 47 18.16 2.58 -0.38
CA GLU A 47 16.89 3.34 -0.47
C GLU A 47 16.46 3.87 0.91
N ILE A 48 16.52 3.02 1.95
CA ILE A 48 16.21 3.45 3.31
C ILE A 48 17.15 4.58 3.77
N CYS A 49 18.45 4.45 3.51
CA CYS A 49 19.43 5.46 3.95
C CYS A 49 19.33 6.76 3.15
N LEU A 50 18.94 6.70 1.88
CA LEU A 50 18.68 7.90 1.06
C LEU A 50 17.44 8.64 1.53
N ASP A 51 16.33 7.94 1.76
CA ASP A 51 15.07 8.55 2.23
C ASP A 51 15.19 9.18 3.63
N LEU A 52 16.16 8.72 4.41
CA LEU A 52 16.50 9.27 5.73
C LEU A 52 17.59 10.34 5.70
N ASP A 53 18.10 10.73 4.53
CA ASP A 53 19.22 11.66 4.38
C ASP A 53 20.52 11.22 5.11
N ILE A 54 20.69 9.89 5.35
CA ILE A 54 21.88 9.31 5.99
C ILE A 54 23.07 9.29 5.04
N ILE A 55 22.79 9.16 3.75
CA ILE A 55 23.77 9.15 2.65
C ILE A 55 23.26 10.02 1.50
N LYS A 56 24.20 10.40 0.61
CA LYS A 56 23.89 11.09 -0.65
C LYS A 56 23.87 10.12 -1.83
N GLU A 57 23.29 10.53 -2.95
CA GLU A 57 23.16 9.71 -4.15
C GLU A 57 24.49 9.29 -4.78
N ASP A 58 25.50 10.14 -4.70
CA ASP A 58 26.84 9.91 -5.24
C ASP A 58 27.73 9.03 -4.34
N GLU A 59 27.36 8.84 -3.07
CA GLU A 59 28.10 8.02 -2.13
C GLU A 59 27.86 6.52 -2.33
N ARG A 60 28.91 5.71 -2.13
CA ARG A 60 28.85 4.26 -2.24
C ARG A 60 29.31 3.61 -0.94
N PHE A 61 28.51 2.67 -0.45
CA PHE A 61 28.78 1.94 0.78
C PHE A 61 28.49 0.45 0.61
N TYR A 62 29.21 -0.38 1.33
CA TYR A 62 28.85 -1.79 1.48
C TYR A 62 27.58 -1.96 2.34
N PRO A 63 26.83 -3.04 2.17
CA PRO A 63 25.61 -3.29 2.96
C PRO A 63 25.83 -3.26 4.48
N SER A 64 27.00 -3.70 4.95
CA SER A 64 27.38 -3.67 6.37
C SER A 64 27.57 -2.24 6.89
N GLU A 65 28.10 -1.36 6.07
CA GLU A 65 28.28 0.06 6.41
C GLU A 65 26.94 0.78 6.43
N LEU A 66 26.07 0.53 5.44
CA LEU A 66 24.71 1.07 5.41
C LEU A 66 23.93 0.65 6.66
N LEU A 67 24.01 -0.62 7.04
CA LEU A 67 23.33 -1.11 8.24
C LEU A 67 23.87 -0.43 9.51
N ARG A 68 25.17 -0.23 9.62
CA ARG A 68 25.79 0.47 10.76
C ARG A 68 25.37 1.94 10.82
N LYS A 69 25.36 2.64 9.68
CA LYS A 69 24.89 4.02 9.61
C LYS A 69 23.40 4.12 10.00
N LEU A 70 22.58 3.20 9.53
CA LEU A 70 21.16 3.12 9.92
C LEU A 70 20.99 2.86 11.42
N GLN A 71 21.78 1.97 12.02
CA GLN A 71 21.77 1.72 13.46
C GLN A 71 22.12 2.99 14.26
N GLN A 72 23.15 3.71 13.84
CA GLN A 72 23.54 4.98 14.46
C GLN A 72 22.39 6.00 14.39
N TYR A 73 21.79 6.18 13.23
CA TYR A 73 20.68 7.09 13.04
C TYR A 73 19.46 6.72 13.90
N ILE A 74 19.17 5.44 14.06
CA ILE A 74 18.09 4.96 14.95
C ILE A 74 18.36 5.35 16.40
N MET A 75 19.62 5.30 16.86
CA MET A 75 19.97 5.76 18.22
C MET A 75 19.79 7.28 18.36
N GLU A 76 20.15 8.06 17.36
CA GLU A 76 19.92 9.51 17.34
C GLU A 76 18.42 9.86 17.39
N LEU A 77 17.58 9.10 16.66
CA LEU A 77 16.12 9.26 16.75
C LEU A 77 15.60 8.97 18.16
N TYR A 78 16.13 7.92 18.79
CA TYR A 78 15.74 7.58 20.16
C TYR A 78 16.06 8.72 21.15
N GLU A 79 17.22 9.35 21.05
CA GLU A 79 17.60 10.51 21.86
C GLU A 79 16.62 11.69 21.65
N LYS A 80 16.13 11.86 20.41
CA LYS A 80 15.09 12.84 20.04
C LYS A 80 13.66 12.39 20.42
N LYS A 81 13.50 11.26 21.13
CA LYS A 81 12.21 10.64 21.49
C LYS A 81 11.34 10.27 20.28
N GLN A 82 11.96 10.05 19.13
CA GLN A 82 11.32 9.58 17.92
C GLN A 82 11.61 8.11 17.68
N LYS A 83 10.75 7.46 16.91
CA LYS A 83 10.88 6.06 16.51
C LYS A 83 10.84 5.91 15.00
N LEU A 84 11.77 5.16 14.44
CA LEU A 84 11.76 4.81 13.02
C LEU A 84 10.64 3.84 12.71
N VAL A 85 9.84 4.15 11.69
CA VAL A 85 8.82 3.27 11.13
C VAL A 85 9.11 3.05 9.65
N ILE A 86 9.42 1.83 9.25
CA ILE A 86 9.68 1.48 7.86
C ILE A 86 8.52 0.66 7.32
N ILE A 87 7.86 1.17 6.30
CA ILE A 87 6.79 0.49 5.57
C ILE A 87 7.40 -0.06 4.29
N PHE A 88 7.29 -1.36 4.10
CA PHE A 88 7.72 -2.06 2.89
C PHE A 88 6.49 -2.44 2.07
N ASP A 89 6.24 -1.69 0.99
CA ASP A 89 5.14 -2.02 0.07
C ASP A 89 5.63 -3.03 -0.99
N GLU A 90 4.68 -3.81 -1.53
CA GLU A 90 4.93 -4.92 -2.46
C GLU A 90 5.98 -5.93 -1.96
N ALA A 91 6.03 -6.15 -0.63
CA ALA A 91 7.04 -6.97 0.05
C ALA A 91 7.10 -8.44 -0.43
N HIS A 92 6.14 -8.89 -1.22
CA HIS A 92 6.18 -10.20 -1.86
C HIS A 92 7.31 -10.33 -2.91
N PHE A 93 7.87 -9.22 -3.41
CA PHE A 93 9.03 -9.22 -4.30
C PHE A 93 10.37 -9.39 -3.58
N PHE A 94 10.43 -9.25 -2.27
CA PHE A 94 11.68 -9.35 -1.54
C PHE A 94 12.34 -10.71 -1.66
N THR A 95 13.66 -10.68 -1.83
CA THR A 95 14.52 -11.88 -1.73
C THR A 95 14.60 -12.37 -0.28
N PRO A 96 15.04 -13.61 -0.02
CA PRO A 96 15.28 -14.10 1.34
C PRO A 96 16.25 -13.21 2.11
N GLU A 97 17.32 -12.71 1.47
CA GLU A 97 18.31 -11.83 2.09
C GLU A 97 17.69 -10.50 2.55
N CYS A 98 16.77 -9.92 1.76
CA CYS A 98 16.05 -8.72 2.16
C CYS A 98 15.20 -8.99 3.40
N LEU A 99 14.44 -10.08 3.44
CA LEU A 99 13.62 -10.46 4.57
C LEU A 99 14.46 -10.70 5.85
N HIS A 100 15.62 -11.35 5.72
CA HIS A 100 16.56 -11.51 6.84
C HIS A 100 17.12 -10.18 7.32
N THR A 101 17.41 -9.24 6.41
CA THR A 101 17.89 -7.90 6.76
C THR A 101 16.81 -7.09 7.49
N ILE A 102 15.56 -7.17 7.05
CA ILE A 102 14.41 -6.54 7.72
C ILE A 102 14.27 -7.09 9.15
N ARG A 103 14.43 -8.41 9.33
CA ARG A 103 14.48 -9.00 10.67
C ARG A 103 15.59 -8.39 11.51
N THR A 104 16.78 -8.21 10.95
CA THR A 104 17.92 -7.59 11.65
C THR A 104 17.59 -6.16 12.07
N ILE A 105 17.03 -5.35 11.17
CA ILE A 105 16.61 -3.97 11.46
C ILE A 105 15.53 -3.96 12.56
N SER A 106 14.56 -4.88 12.50
CA SER A 106 13.48 -4.97 13.49
C SER A 106 13.95 -5.39 14.88
N ASN A 107 15.19 -5.91 15.00
CA ASN A 107 15.82 -6.29 16.26
C ASN A 107 16.70 -5.19 16.88
N ILE A 108 16.76 -4.01 16.25
CA ILE A 108 17.47 -2.88 16.85
C ILE A 108 16.66 -2.39 18.05
N GLU A 109 17.16 -2.69 19.22
CA GLU A 109 16.49 -2.46 20.50
C GLU A 109 17.48 -2.10 21.61
N ILE A 110 16.97 -1.49 22.66
CA ILE A 110 17.63 -1.35 23.95
C ILE A 110 16.90 -2.28 24.93
N PRO A 111 17.45 -2.60 26.13
CA PRO A 111 16.89 -3.62 27.04
C PRO A 111 15.38 -3.53 27.27
N GLU A 112 14.83 -2.33 27.27
CA GLU A 112 13.43 -2.08 27.61
C GLU A 112 12.54 -1.67 26.42
N LYS A 113 13.11 -1.41 25.22
CA LYS A 113 12.35 -0.79 24.14
C LYS A 113 12.85 -1.14 22.75
N LYS A 114 11.93 -1.49 21.87
CA LYS A 114 12.20 -1.58 20.43
C LYS A 114 12.24 -0.20 19.79
N LEU A 115 13.34 0.09 19.10
CA LEU A 115 13.61 1.40 18.50
C LEU A 115 13.05 1.53 17.09
N THR A 116 12.68 0.40 16.47
CA THR A 116 12.13 0.39 15.11
C THR A 116 10.79 -0.33 15.04
N THR A 117 9.99 0.06 14.06
CA THR A 117 8.82 -0.70 13.62
C THR A 117 8.93 -0.94 12.13
N CYS A 118 8.86 -2.19 11.70
CA CYS A 118 8.80 -2.55 10.30
C CYS A 118 7.42 -3.12 9.98
N ILE A 119 6.82 -2.67 8.88
CA ILE A 119 5.52 -3.13 8.39
C ILE A 119 5.73 -3.67 6.98
N LEU A 120 5.43 -4.95 6.79
CA LEU A 120 5.44 -5.59 5.48
C LEU A 120 4.02 -5.53 4.90
N ILE A 121 3.87 -4.98 3.72
CA ILE A 121 2.61 -4.94 2.97
C ILE A 121 2.85 -5.70 1.67
N GLY A 122 2.02 -6.71 1.37
CA GLY A 122 2.25 -7.53 0.18
C GLY A 122 1.05 -8.36 -0.24
N GLU A 123 1.25 -9.20 -1.25
CA GLU A 123 0.23 -10.14 -1.68
C GLU A 123 0.14 -11.37 -0.78
N THR A 124 -0.95 -12.14 -0.92
CA THR A 124 -1.18 -13.39 -0.19
C THR A 124 -0.04 -14.39 -0.35
N SER A 125 0.67 -14.34 -1.47
CA SER A 125 1.88 -15.13 -1.76
C SER A 125 3.02 -14.88 -0.75
N LEU A 126 3.13 -13.65 -0.21
CA LEU A 126 4.09 -13.34 0.84
C LEU A 126 3.81 -14.15 2.11
N TRP A 127 2.54 -14.15 2.56
CA TRP A 127 2.15 -14.92 3.74
C TRP A 127 2.35 -16.42 3.52
N SER A 128 1.94 -16.95 2.38
CA SER A 128 2.15 -18.37 2.03
C SER A 128 3.64 -18.74 2.03
N ARG A 129 4.52 -17.84 1.56
CA ARG A 129 5.98 -18.02 1.60
C ARG A 129 6.52 -18.02 3.02
N LEU A 130 6.05 -17.12 3.88
CA LEU A 130 6.47 -17.00 5.27
C LEU A 130 6.04 -18.20 6.15
N GLN A 131 5.11 -19.02 5.68
CA GLN A 131 4.72 -20.27 6.37
C GLN A 131 5.78 -21.38 6.25
N ARG A 132 6.75 -21.28 5.35
CA ARG A 132 7.81 -22.29 5.19
C ARG A 132 8.80 -22.19 6.34
N ASP A 133 9.35 -23.32 6.78
CA ASP A 133 10.27 -23.41 7.94
C ASP A 133 11.51 -22.51 7.80
N THR A 134 11.99 -22.31 6.57
CA THR A 134 13.10 -21.39 6.29
C THR A 134 12.86 -19.95 6.73
N TYR A 135 11.60 -19.56 6.98
CA TYR A 135 11.21 -18.22 7.42
C TYR A 135 10.73 -18.16 8.87
N ASP A 136 10.85 -19.23 9.66
CA ASP A 136 10.42 -19.28 11.06
C ASP A 136 11.00 -18.14 11.88
N ALA A 137 12.26 -17.82 11.65
CA ALA A 137 12.96 -16.76 12.38
C ALA A 137 12.41 -15.34 12.10
N ILE A 138 11.77 -15.10 10.96
CA ILE A 138 11.08 -13.83 10.69
C ILE A 138 9.61 -13.91 11.08
N ARG A 139 8.96 -15.06 10.82
CA ARG A 139 7.56 -15.31 11.18
C ARG A 139 7.34 -15.13 12.69
N SER A 140 8.22 -15.63 13.53
CA SER A 140 8.16 -15.48 14.99
C SER A 140 8.26 -14.02 15.47
N ARG A 141 8.69 -13.10 14.62
CA ARG A 141 8.77 -11.66 14.93
C ARG A 141 7.55 -10.87 14.48
N ILE A 142 6.61 -11.50 13.80
CA ILE A 142 5.36 -10.87 13.38
C ILE A 142 4.39 -10.87 14.56
N TYR A 143 4.21 -9.71 15.19
CA TYR A 143 3.26 -9.53 16.30
C TYR A 143 1.84 -9.29 15.84
N GLN A 144 1.70 -8.58 14.72
CA GLN A 144 0.41 -8.21 14.15
C GLN A 144 0.35 -8.69 12.71
N LYS A 145 -0.70 -9.43 12.40
CA LYS A 145 -0.99 -9.91 11.06
C LYS A 145 -2.42 -9.51 10.69
N VAL A 146 -2.57 -8.84 9.56
CA VAL A 146 -3.86 -8.37 9.05
C VAL A 146 -4.03 -8.85 7.62
N GLU A 147 -5.14 -9.48 7.31
CA GLU A 147 -5.58 -9.76 5.96
C GLU A 147 -6.64 -8.75 5.54
N ILE A 148 -6.43 -8.07 4.42
CA ILE A 148 -7.46 -7.21 3.83
C ILE A 148 -8.31 -8.11 2.94
N LEU A 149 -9.59 -8.21 3.28
CA LEU A 149 -10.57 -8.99 2.54
C LEU A 149 -11.24 -8.13 1.45
N PRO A 150 -11.82 -8.76 0.42
CA PRO A 150 -12.72 -8.07 -0.50
C PRO A 150 -13.88 -7.41 0.24
N LEU A 151 -14.39 -6.31 -0.32
CA LEU A 151 -15.55 -5.61 0.21
C LEU A 151 -16.80 -6.49 0.11
N THR A 152 -17.63 -6.44 1.14
CA THR A 152 -18.98 -7.02 1.09
C THR A 152 -19.88 -6.22 0.13
N PRO A 153 -21.03 -6.75 -0.32
CA PRO A 153 -21.93 -6.00 -1.20
C PRO A 153 -22.34 -4.63 -0.66
N ASP A 154 -22.61 -4.53 0.64
CA ASP A 154 -22.98 -3.25 1.28
C ASP A 154 -21.78 -2.28 1.29
N GLU A 155 -20.58 -2.78 1.59
CA GLU A 155 -19.36 -1.97 1.54
C GLU A 155 -18.99 -1.54 0.10
N VAL A 156 -19.36 -2.32 -0.92
CA VAL A 156 -19.20 -1.93 -2.34
C VAL A 156 -20.08 -0.72 -2.66
N GLU A 157 -21.33 -0.73 -2.23
CA GLU A 157 -22.24 0.41 -2.41
C GLU A 157 -21.69 1.66 -1.71
N GLU A 158 -21.29 1.54 -0.44
CA GLU A 158 -20.68 2.65 0.32
C GLU A 158 -19.40 3.17 -0.34
N TYR A 159 -18.55 2.29 -0.81
CA TYR A 159 -17.31 2.63 -1.50
C TYR A 159 -17.59 3.42 -2.79
N ILE A 160 -18.54 2.98 -3.61
CA ILE A 160 -18.90 3.67 -4.85
C ILE A 160 -19.47 5.06 -4.55
N LYS A 161 -20.41 5.16 -3.61
CA LYS A 161 -20.99 6.44 -3.18
C LYS A 161 -19.93 7.40 -2.67
N PHE A 162 -19.02 6.94 -1.83
CA PHE A 162 -17.90 7.73 -1.35
C PHE A 162 -17.01 8.23 -2.51
N ARG A 163 -16.69 7.37 -3.46
CA ARG A 163 -15.88 7.73 -4.63
C ARG A 163 -16.55 8.77 -5.52
N LEU A 164 -17.86 8.65 -5.73
CA LEU A 164 -18.64 9.63 -6.48
C LEU A 164 -18.64 10.99 -5.77
N LEU A 165 -18.92 11.03 -4.48
CA LEU A 165 -18.91 12.26 -3.67
C LEU A 165 -17.59 13.01 -3.72
N ILE A 166 -16.46 12.34 -3.50
CA ILE A 166 -15.14 13.00 -3.52
C ILE A 166 -14.76 13.49 -4.92
N SER A 167 -15.38 12.93 -5.97
CA SER A 167 -15.21 13.38 -7.37
C SER A 167 -16.20 14.49 -7.76
N GLY A 168 -17.04 14.97 -6.84
CA GLY A 168 -18.06 15.99 -7.10
C GLY A 168 -19.29 15.48 -7.85
N GLY A 169 -19.48 14.17 -7.96
CA GLY A 169 -20.63 13.53 -8.59
C GLY A 169 -21.80 13.29 -7.64
N SER A 170 -22.99 12.96 -8.20
CA SER A 170 -24.16 12.56 -7.42
C SER A 170 -24.06 11.07 -7.05
N VAL A 171 -24.53 10.74 -5.86
CA VAL A 171 -24.66 9.33 -5.41
C VAL A 171 -25.79 8.58 -6.12
N ASP A 172 -26.73 9.30 -6.75
CA ASP A 172 -27.91 8.74 -7.42
C ASP A 172 -27.62 8.33 -8.88
N ILE A 173 -26.36 8.37 -9.32
CA ILE A 173 -25.97 7.97 -10.67
C ILE A 173 -26.27 6.48 -10.93
N PHE A 174 -26.10 5.64 -9.91
CA PHE A 174 -26.39 4.20 -9.96
C PHE A 174 -27.60 3.89 -9.08
N ASP A 175 -28.48 3.01 -9.56
CA ASP A 175 -29.58 2.45 -8.76
C ASP A 175 -29.13 1.24 -7.93
N LYS A 176 -30.03 0.74 -7.05
CA LYS A 176 -29.73 -0.39 -6.17
C LYS A 176 -29.37 -1.67 -6.92
N ASP A 177 -30.05 -1.93 -8.03
CA ASP A 177 -29.82 -3.13 -8.84
C ASP A 177 -28.43 -3.07 -9.49
N MET A 178 -27.99 -1.87 -9.87
CA MET A 178 -26.66 -1.65 -10.43
C MET A 178 -25.58 -1.85 -9.38
N TYR A 179 -25.75 -1.36 -8.15
CA TYR A 179 -24.78 -1.63 -7.07
C TYR A 179 -24.62 -3.13 -6.81
N SER A 180 -25.73 -3.89 -6.76
CA SER A 180 -25.68 -5.35 -6.62
C SER A 180 -24.91 -6.03 -7.76
N LYS A 181 -25.18 -5.64 -9.00
CA LYS A 181 -24.46 -6.18 -10.17
C LYS A 181 -22.96 -5.88 -10.13
N ILE A 182 -22.61 -4.64 -9.76
CA ILE A 182 -21.19 -4.25 -9.61
C ILE A 182 -20.53 -5.06 -8.49
N ALA A 183 -21.20 -5.31 -7.37
CA ALA A 183 -20.68 -6.12 -6.28
C ALA A 183 -20.41 -7.55 -6.73
N ASP A 184 -21.34 -8.17 -7.43
CA ASP A 184 -21.23 -9.54 -7.93
C ASP A 184 -20.12 -9.70 -8.97
N GLU A 185 -20.02 -8.76 -9.91
CA GLU A 185 -19.01 -8.81 -10.98
C GLU A 185 -17.60 -8.51 -10.47
N SER A 186 -17.47 -7.50 -9.62
CA SER A 186 -16.18 -7.08 -9.03
C SER A 186 -15.67 -8.04 -7.97
N LYS A 187 -16.55 -8.86 -7.39
CA LYS A 187 -16.27 -9.71 -6.20
C LYS A 187 -15.67 -8.90 -5.04
N GLY A 188 -16.08 -7.65 -4.89
CA GLY A 188 -15.60 -6.74 -3.85
C GLY A 188 -14.16 -6.25 -4.02
N ILE A 189 -13.55 -6.44 -5.20
CA ILE A 189 -12.18 -5.99 -5.47
C ILE A 189 -12.21 -4.52 -5.94
N CYS A 190 -11.65 -3.60 -5.13
CA CYS A 190 -11.70 -2.15 -5.37
C CYS A 190 -11.25 -1.73 -6.78
N ARG A 191 -10.20 -2.36 -7.32
CA ARG A 191 -9.73 -2.09 -8.69
C ARG A 191 -10.77 -2.47 -9.73
N GLU A 192 -11.43 -3.61 -9.58
CA GLU A 192 -12.48 -4.05 -10.50
C GLU A 192 -13.74 -3.20 -10.36
N ILE A 193 -14.15 -2.83 -9.13
CA ILE A 193 -15.23 -1.88 -8.90
C ILE A 193 -14.99 -0.58 -9.67
N ASN A 194 -13.80 0.01 -9.52
CA ASN A 194 -13.45 1.25 -10.22
C ASN A 194 -13.52 1.10 -11.74
N LYS A 195 -13.03 -0.02 -12.28
CA LYS A 195 -13.04 -0.31 -13.71
C LYS A 195 -14.45 -0.46 -14.26
N ILE A 196 -15.30 -1.21 -13.55
CA ILE A 196 -16.72 -1.41 -13.95
C ILE A 196 -17.45 -0.07 -13.90
N CYS A 197 -17.35 0.68 -12.80
CA CYS A 197 -17.99 2.00 -12.69
C CYS A 197 -17.53 2.96 -13.78
N TYR A 198 -16.22 3.01 -14.08
CA TYR A 198 -15.68 3.84 -15.15
C TYR A 198 -16.28 3.50 -16.51
N ASN A 199 -16.35 2.21 -16.85
CA ASN A 199 -16.92 1.77 -18.12
C ASN A 199 -18.41 2.12 -18.23
N LEU A 200 -19.19 1.91 -17.17
CA LEU A 200 -20.62 2.26 -17.12
C LEU A 200 -20.85 3.77 -17.32
N LEU A 201 -20.05 4.60 -16.66
CA LEU A 201 -20.12 6.06 -16.81
C LEU A 201 -19.74 6.50 -18.22
N LEU A 202 -18.72 5.88 -18.81
CA LEU A 202 -18.27 6.17 -20.17
C LEU A 202 -19.35 5.79 -21.21
N GLU A 203 -19.96 4.64 -21.07
CA GLU A 203 -21.06 4.21 -21.93
C GLU A 203 -22.27 5.17 -21.84
N ALA A 204 -22.63 5.59 -20.62
CA ALA A 204 -23.72 6.54 -20.39
C ALA A 204 -23.40 7.90 -21.06
N TYR A 205 -22.19 8.37 -20.96
CA TYR A 205 -21.73 9.62 -21.61
C TYR A 205 -21.88 9.54 -23.14
N PHE A 206 -21.38 8.49 -23.77
CA PHE A 206 -21.49 8.35 -25.23
C PHE A 206 -22.93 8.15 -25.73
N LYS A 207 -23.79 7.50 -24.94
CA LYS A 207 -25.21 7.39 -25.29
C LYS A 207 -25.91 8.76 -25.28
N LYS A 208 -25.58 9.60 -24.30
CA LYS A 208 -26.10 10.97 -24.20
C LYS A 208 -25.65 11.83 -25.38
N GLU A 209 -24.35 11.82 -25.71
CA GLU A 209 -23.84 12.57 -26.89
C GLU A 209 -24.47 12.15 -28.21
N LYS A 210 -24.75 10.84 -28.38
CA LYS A 210 -25.47 10.37 -29.58
C LYS A 210 -26.90 10.92 -29.64
N ASN A 211 -27.63 10.94 -28.53
CA ASN A 211 -28.97 11.46 -28.44
C ASN A 211 -29.01 12.98 -28.66
N ASP A 212 -28.05 13.72 -28.09
CA ASP A 212 -27.95 15.17 -28.28
C ASP A 212 -27.64 15.54 -29.76
N LYS A 213 -26.82 14.75 -30.44
CA LYS A 213 -26.52 14.93 -31.89
C LYS A 213 -27.73 14.61 -32.78
N ILE A 214 -28.57 13.64 -32.39
CA ILE A 214 -29.83 13.33 -33.11
C ILE A 214 -30.85 14.42 -32.85
N GLY A 215 -30.93 14.96 -31.62
CA GLY A 215 -31.84 16.09 -31.29
C GLY A 215 -31.47 17.39 -32.01
N SER A 216 -30.18 17.70 -32.15
CA SER A 216 -29.70 18.90 -32.86
C SER A 216 -29.85 18.79 -34.38
N GLY A 217 -29.84 17.59 -34.96
CA GLY A 217 -30.08 17.35 -36.39
C GLY A 217 -31.54 17.50 -36.81
N LEU A 218 -32.51 17.35 -35.90
CA LEU A 218 -33.92 17.50 -36.16
C LEU A 218 -34.42 18.95 -36.08
N MET A 219 -33.67 19.87 -35.47
CA MET A 219 -33.99 21.28 -35.36
C MET A 219 -33.44 22.15 -36.51
N ALA A 220 -32.69 21.57 -37.45
CA ALA A 220 -32.04 22.28 -38.55
C ALA A 220 -32.86 22.27 -39.90
N HIS A 221 -34.05 21.67 -39.88
CA HIS A 221 -34.97 21.66 -41.04
C HIS A 221 -36.42 21.95 -40.59
N GLY A 222 -36.61 23.15 -40.10
CA GLY A 222 -37.91 23.72 -39.83
C GLY A 222 -37.93 25.20 -40.20
#